data_ab651cb522d112cfa1ac12302ac3c72f
#
_entry.id   ab651cb522d112cfa1ac12302ac3c72f
#
_cell.length_a   1.000
_cell.length_b   1.000
_cell.length_c   1.000
_cell.angle_alpha   90.00
_cell.angle_beta   90.00
_cell.angle_gamma   90.00
#
_symmetry.space_group_name_H-M   'P 1'
#
loop_
_entity.id
_entity.type
_entity.pdbx_description
1 polymer ?
#
loop_
_entity_poly.entity_id
_entity_poly.type
_entity_poly.pdbx_seq_one_letter_code
_entity_poly.pdbx_strand_id
1 'polypeptide(L)'
;MCSSDLLEVTAGTLGFLWPNLEGGFGGKIRVGTLKSLIDANAGLPIKEGYPAYVQDARAFIMLVDPNRQEFVPGEDPTGDGTALNVRALYQRCPHLGCKPNPCIKTYWLECACHGSRYDRLGTKVDGLGPAPRGMDRFALAVDKDGVLTLDTGKINLGGMPVALGQPGLEAPRAATGCI
;
A
#
# COMPACT_ATOMS: atom_id res chain seq x y z
N MET A 1 -19.44 -14.56 48.05
CA MET A 1 -18.72 -13.88 46.97
C MET A 1 -19.34 -12.50 46.87
N CYS A 2 -18.57 -11.47 47.18
CA CYS A 2 -19.10 -10.10 47.21
C CYS A 2 -19.36 -9.56 45.79
N SER A 3 -20.42 -8.78 45.67
CA SER A 3 -20.79 -8.12 44.37
C SER A 3 -19.67 -7.21 43.84
N SER A 4 -18.73 -6.77 44.66
CA SER A 4 -17.55 -6.01 44.27
C SER A 4 -16.59 -6.78 43.35
N ASP A 5 -16.37 -8.07 43.63
CA ASP A 5 -15.42 -8.89 42.88
C ASP A 5 -15.89 -9.09 41.43
N LEU A 6 -17.20 -9.20 41.24
CA LEU A 6 -17.82 -9.34 39.91
C LEU A 6 -17.68 -8.05 39.09
N LEU A 7 -17.84 -6.88 39.74
CA LEU A 7 -17.68 -5.58 39.09
C LEU A 7 -16.22 -5.33 38.68
N GLU A 8 -15.26 -5.69 39.53
CA GLU A 8 -13.83 -5.54 39.22
C GLU A 8 -13.40 -6.44 38.06
N VAL A 9 -13.83 -7.72 38.07
CA VAL A 9 -13.54 -8.63 36.98
C VAL A 9 -14.19 -8.18 35.68
N THR A 10 -15.43 -7.69 35.73
CA THR A 10 -16.13 -7.18 34.55
C THR A 10 -15.46 -5.93 34.00
N ALA A 11 -15.13 -4.97 34.85
CA ALA A 11 -14.44 -3.74 34.45
C ALA A 11 -13.05 -4.02 33.87
N GLY A 12 -12.29 -4.92 34.50
CA GLY A 12 -10.98 -5.35 34.00
C GLY A 12 -11.07 -6.07 32.63
N THR A 13 -12.06 -6.93 32.46
CA THR A 13 -12.31 -7.62 31.19
C THR A 13 -12.73 -6.66 30.09
N LEU A 14 -13.63 -5.72 30.39
CA LEU A 14 -14.04 -4.68 29.44
C LEU A 14 -12.86 -3.78 29.07
N GLY A 15 -12.02 -3.38 30.03
CA GLY A 15 -10.83 -2.57 29.78
C GLY A 15 -9.78 -3.31 28.93
N PHE A 16 -9.59 -4.61 29.18
CA PHE A 16 -8.69 -5.44 28.41
C PHE A 16 -9.19 -5.70 26.97
N LEU A 17 -10.51 -5.88 26.80
CA LEU A 17 -11.15 -6.10 25.50
C LEU A 17 -11.43 -4.79 24.76
N TRP A 18 -11.27 -3.63 25.41
CA TRP A 18 -11.50 -2.36 24.75
C TRP A 18 -10.45 -2.11 23.69
N PRO A 19 -10.84 -1.98 22.42
CA PRO A 19 -9.86 -1.81 21.36
C PRO A 19 -9.11 -0.48 21.54
N ASN A 20 -7.79 -0.56 21.64
CA ASN A 20 -6.96 0.64 21.58
C ASN A 20 -6.94 1.15 20.13
N LEU A 21 -7.81 2.07 19.81
CA LEU A 21 -7.98 2.64 18.48
C LEU A 21 -7.02 3.79 18.17
N GLU A 22 -6.14 4.16 19.12
CA GLU A 22 -5.14 5.21 18.91
C GLU A 22 -3.97 4.69 18.08
N GLY A 23 -3.93 5.10 16.81
CA GLY A 23 -2.73 5.03 15.96
C GLY A 23 -2.36 3.67 15.37
N GLY A 24 -3.28 2.67 15.36
CA GLY A 24 -3.04 1.37 14.74
C GLY A 24 -3.60 1.21 13.33
N PHE A 25 -3.35 0.05 12.72
CA PHE A 25 -3.95 -0.35 11.45
C PHE A 25 -5.50 -0.34 11.57
N GLY A 26 -6.16 0.26 10.58
CA GLY A 26 -7.59 0.55 10.59
C GLY A 26 -7.91 2.02 10.90
N GLY A 27 -6.90 2.85 11.16
CA GLY A 27 -7.02 4.29 11.41
C GLY A 27 -6.03 5.10 10.59
N LYS A 28 -5.83 6.36 11.02
CA LYS A 28 -4.88 7.28 10.39
C LYS A 28 -3.48 7.09 10.95
N ILE A 29 -2.51 6.82 10.08
CA ILE A 29 -1.09 6.62 10.43
C ILE A 29 -0.27 7.74 9.81
N ARG A 30 0.47 8.49 10.64
CA ARG A 30 1.44 9.50 10.18
C ARG A 30 2.73 8.79 9.77
N VAL A 31 3.15 8.98 8.54
CA VAL A 31 4.34 8.28 7.97
C VAL A 31 5.56 9.18 7.81
N GLY A 32 5.42 10.47 8.11
CA GLY A 32 6.49 11.44 7.94
C GLY A 32 6.39 12.26 6.66
N THR A 33 7.38 13.11 6.42
CA THR A 33 7.46 13.89 5.19
C THR A 33 8.00 13.05 4.04
N LEU A 34 7.66 13.42 2.80
CA LEU A 34 8.23 12.75 1.62
C LEU A 34 9.77 12.79 1.65
N LYS A 35 10.35 13.91 2.10
CA LYS A 35 11.81 14.02 2.28
C LYS A 35 12.34 13.00 3.29
N SER A 36 11.71 12.85 4.45
CA SER A 36 12.14 11.89 5.47
C SER A 36 12.04 10.44 4.99
N LEU A 37 11.03 10.11 4.19
CA LEU A 37 10.90 8.78 3.58
C LEU A 37 12.03 8.50 2.57
N ILE A 38 12.39 9.49 1.77
CA ILE A 38 13.51 9.38 0.81
C ILE A 38 14.84 9.22 1.56
N ASP A 39 15.07 10.02 2.59
CA ASP A 39 16.32 9.99 3.36
C ASP A 39 16.46 8.69 4.17
N ALA A 40 15.37 8.19 4.77
CA ALA A 40 15.35 6.92 5.51
C ALA A 40 15.68 5.71 4.63
N ASN A 41 15.39 5.78 3.34
CA ASN A 41 15.66 4.72 2.37
C ASN A 41 16.91 5.04 1.51
N ALA A 42 17.90 5.70 2.06
CA ALA A 42 19.09 6.19 1.34
C ALA A 42 19.84 5.12 0.54
N GLY A 43 19.75 3.86 0.92
CA GLY A 43 20.33 2.72 0.20
C GLY A 43 19.43 2.10 -0.87
N LEU A 44 18.20 2.56 -1.02
CA LEU A 44 17.24 2.05 -1.98
C LEU A 44 16.87 3.13 -3.01
N PRO A 45 16.71 2.79 -4.29
CA PRO A 45 16.50 3.77 -5.35
C PRO A 45 15.05 4.31 -5.40
N ILE A 46 14.58 4.86 -4.28
CA ILE A 46 13.23 5.45 -4.18
C ILE A 46 13.00 6.52 -5.25
N LYS A 47 14.01 7.37 -5.50
CA LYS A 47 13.95 8.41 -6.55
C LYS A 47 13.80 7.82 -7.95
N GLU A 48 14.19 6.57 -8.13
CA GLU A 48 14.05 5.82 -9.38
C GLU A 48 12.75 5.03 -9.44
N GLY A 49 11.92 5.11 -8.39
CA GLY A 49 10.61 4.46 -8.34
C GLY A 49 10.55 3.17 -7.52
N TYR A 50 11.60 2.80 -6.78
CA TYR A 50 11.51 1.69 -5.83
C TYR A 50 10.67 2.10 -4.60
N PRO A 51 9.82 1.23 -4.05
CA PRO A 51 8.91 1.61 -2.97
C PRO A 51 9.62 1.78 -1.62
N ALA A 52 9.13 2.74 -0.81
CA ALA A 52 9.40 2.78 0.62
C ALA A 52 8.36 1.93 1.36
N TYR A 53 8.80 1.06 2.26
CA TYR A 53 7.89 0.26 3.08
C TYR A 53 7.61 0.92 4.42
N VAL A 54 6.34 1.07 4.75
CA VAL A 54 5.85 1.56 6.04
C VAL A 54 5.23 0.40 6.79
N GLN A 55 5.94 -0.10 7.80
CA GLN A 55 5.57 -1.32 8.51
C GLN A 55 4.23 -1.20 9.24
N ASP A 56 4.01 -0.11 9.96
CA ASP A 56 2.79 0.11 10.77
C ASP A 56 1.54 0.17 9.90
N ALA A 57 1.68 0.71 8.69
CA ALA A 57 0.60 0.77 7.71
C ALA A 57 0.52 -0.47 6.83
N ARG A 58 1.50 -1.37 6.89
CA ARG A 58 1.63 -2.50 5.95
C ARG A 58 1.50 -2.04 4.51
N ALA A 59 2.14 -0.93 4.17
CA ALA A 59 1.99 -0.26 2.89
C ALA A 59 3.32 0.06 2.24
N PHE A 60 3.32 0.06 0.92
CA PHE A 60 4.40 0.62 0.11
C PHE A 60 4.03 2.04 -0.30
N ILE A 61 4.94 2.98 -0.12
CA ILE A 61 4.83 4.33 -0.65
C ILE A 61 5.64 4.40 -1.94
N MET A 62 4.94 4.72 -3.02
CA MET A 62 5.50 4.86 -4.36
C MET A 62 5.55 6.32 -4.76
N LEU A 63 6.68 6.77 -5.33
CA LEU A 63 6.72 8.04 -6.03
C LEU A 63 6.03 7.89 -7.38
N VAL A 64 5.16 8.85 -7.69
CA VAL A 64 4.39 8.92 -8.92
C VAL A 64 4.85 10.13 -9.72
N ASP A 65 5.07 9.97 -11.01
CA ASP A 65 5.30 11.06 -11.94
C ASP A 65 4.15 11.11 -12.95
N PRO A 66 3.16 12.01 -12.75
CA PRO A 66 1.98 12.06 -13.63
C PRO A 66 2.30 12.44 -15.08
N ASN A 67 3.52 12.97 -15.35
CA ASN A 67 3.95 13.29 -16.71
C ASN A 67 4.55 12.08 -17.44
N ARG A 68 4.92 11.03 -16.72
CA ARG A 68 5.57 9.82 -17.25
C ARG A 68 4.74 8.57 -17.16
N GLN A 69 3.74 8.58 -16.27
CA GLN A 69 2.99 7.39 -15.94
C GLN A 69 1.54 7.54 -16.36
N GLU A 70 1.06 6.55 -17.09
CA GLU A 70 -0.34 6.41 -17.42
C GLU A 70 -1.03 5.62 -16.31
N PHE A 71 -2.15 6.14 -15.86
CA PHE A 71 -3.01 5.46 -14.91
C PHE A 71 -4.16 4.78 -15.64
N VAL A 72 -4.61 3.66 -15.11
CA VAL A 72 -5.83 3.02 -15.61
C VAL A 72 -6.99 4.00 -15.41
N PRO A 73 -7.78 4.31 -16.44
CA PRO A 73 -8.91 5.21 -16.30
C PRO A 73 -9.84 4.78 -15.16
N GLY A 74 -10.16 5.71 -14.26
CA GLY A 74 -10.99 5.46 -13.10
C GLY A 74 -10.26 4.88 -11.87
N GLU A 75 -8.97 4.56 -11.97
CA GLU A 75 -8.16 4.05 -10.85
C GLU A 75 -7.52 5.13 -9.98
N ASP A 76 -7.72 6.37 -10.28
CA ASP A 76 -7.18 7.50 -9.51
C ASP A 76 -8.30 8.31 -8.85
N PRO A 77 -8.97 7.75 -7.84
CA PRO A 77 -9.96 8.49 -7.09
C PRO A 77 -9.29 9.63 -6.31
N THR A 78 -10.01 10.72 -6.14
CA THR A 78 -9.54 11.89 -5.38
C THR A 78 -9.04 11.46 -4.00
N GLY A 79 -7.78 11.80 -3.69
CA GLY A 79 -7.14 11.52 -2.39
C GLY A 79 -6.38 10.20 -2.31
N ASP A 80 -6.14 9.49 -3.42
CA ASP A 80 -5.29 8.30 -3.43
C ASP A 80 -3.84 8.58 -3.83
N GLY A 81 -3.49 9.86 -4.00
CA GLY A 81 -2.11 10.28 -4.05
C GLY A 81 -1.60 10.79 -5.39
N THR A 82 -2.34 10.71 -6.51
CA THR A 82 -1.86 11.26 -7.79
C THR A 82 -1.66 12.76 -7.71
N ALA A 83 -2.57 13.47 -7.05
CA ALA A 83 -2.45 14.91 -6.80
C ALA A 83 -1.23 15.28 -5.92
N LEU A 84 -0.67 14.30 -5.20
CA LEU A 84 0.46 14.46 -4.29
C LEU A 84 1.75 13.87 -4.86
N ASN A 85 1.74 13.34 -6.07
CA ASN A 85 2.83 12.58 -6.68
C ASN A 85 3.31 11.38 -5.83
N VAL A 86 2.40 10.80 -5.07
CA VAL A 86 2.65 9.68 -4.16
C VAL A 86 1.46 8.73 -4.19
N ARG A 87 1.71 7.44 -4.16
CA ARG A 87 0.67 6.41 -4.01
C ARG A 87 1.02 5.47 -2.85
N ALA A 88 0.02 5.06 -2.08
CA ALA A 88 0.17 4.10 -1.00
C ALA A 88 -0.51 2.78 -1.35
N LEU A 89 0.27 1.73 -1.55
CA LEU A 89 -0.22 0.40 -1.89
C LEU A 89 -0.28 -0.48 -0.65
N TYR A 90 -1.43 -1.08 -0.38
CA TYR A 90 -1.57 -2.05 0.69
C TYR A 90 -0.82 -3.34 0.33
N GLN A 91 0.11 -3.79 1.18
CA GLN A 91 0.87 -5.03 0.98
C GLN A 91 -0.02 -6.27 1.18
N ARG A 92 -1.04 -6.39 0.35
CA ARG A 92 -1.98 -7.52 0.37
C ARG A 92 -2.36 -7.91 -1.04
N CYS A 93 -2.07 -9.15 -1.42
CA CYS A 93 -2.49 -9.70 -2.70
C CYS A 93 -4.01 -9.91 -2.73
N PRO A 94 -4.73 -9.33 -3.71
CA PRO A 94 -6.19 -9.50 -3.82
C PRO A 94 -6.65 -10.92 -4.12
N HIS A 95 -5.74 -11.86 -4.40
CA HIS A 95 -6.09 -13.28 -4.53
C HIS A 95 -6.52 -13.89 -3.19
N LEU A 96 -5.57 -14.15 -2.29
CA LEU A 96 -5.82 -14.79 -0.99
C LEU A 96 -5.03 -14.12 0.16
N GLY A 97 -4.63 -12.87 0.00
CA GLY A 97 -4.06 -12.07 1.08
C GLY A 97 -2.56 -12.25 1.32
N CYS A 98 -1.82 -12.98 0.48
CA CYS A 98 -0.36 -13.05 0.56
C CYS A 98 0.27 -11.67 0.44
N LYS A 99 1.54 -11.55 0.82
CA LYS A 99 2.30 -10.29 0.76
C LYS A 99 3.12 -10.22 -0.52
N PRO A 100 2.71 -9.43 -1.54
CA PRO A 100 3.58 -9.13 -2.67
C PRO A 100 4.80 -8.36 -2.19
N ASN A 101 5.96 -8.67 -2.77
CA ASN A 101 7.21 -7.98 -2.45
C ASN A 101 7.76 -7.28 -3.70
N PRO A 102 8.42 -6.13 -3.53
CA PRO A 102 9.04 -5.44 -4.64
C PRO A 102 10.27 -6.20 -5.14
N CYS A 103 10.34 -6.40 -6.44
CA CYS A 103 11.50 -6.99 -7.10
C CYS A 103 12.46 -5.89 -7.53
N ILE A 104 13.69 -5.93 -7.04
CA ILE A 104 14.72 -4.92 -7.35
C ILE A 104 15.12 -4.92 -8.85
N LYS A 105 14.89 -6.00 -9.57
CA LYS A 105 15.21 -6.09 -11.01
C LYS A 105 14.14 -5.43 -11.86
N THR A 106 12.88 -5.71 -11.59
CA THR A 106 11.75 -5.26 -12.40
C THR A 106 11.10 -3.99 -11.87
N TYR A 107 11.25 -3.71 -10.57
CA TYR A 107 10.48 -2.75 -9.77
C TYR A 107 8.99 -3.08 -9.66
N TRP A 108 8.61 -4.24 -10.15
CA TRP A 108 7.27 -4.76 -9.98
C TRP A 108 7.09 -5.37 -8.58
N LEU A 109 5.85 -5.47 -8.15
CA LEU A 109 5.45 -6.15 -6.94
C LEU A 109 5.03 -7.57 -7.30
N GLU A 110 5.74 -8.55 -6.77
CA GLU A 110 5.59 -9.96 -7.13
C GLU A 110 5.12 -10.78 -5.93
N CYS A 111 4.05 -11.56 -6.12
CA CYS A 111 3.47 -12.41 -5.09
C CYS A 111 3.94 -13.86 -5.26
N ALA A 112 4.87 -14.29 -4.41
CA ALA A 112 5.47 -15.64 -4.50
C ALA A 112 4.49 -16.79 -4.25
N CYS A 113 3.30 -16.54 -3.66
CA CYS A 113 2.35 -17.62 -3.36
C CYS A 113 1.81 -18.30 -4.64
N HIS A 114 1.38 -17.51 -5.63
CA HIS A 114 0.76 -18.04 -6.85
C HIS A 114 1.15 -17.26 -8.11
N GLY A 115 2.25 -16.50 -8.07
CA GLY A 115 2.81 -15.84 -9.25
C GLY A 115 2.09 -14.59 -9.72
N SER A 116 1.15 -14.02 -8.94
CA SER A 116 0.52 -12.75 -9.34
C SER A 116 1.54 -11.63 -9.35
N ARG A 117 1.54 -10.84 -10.41
CA ARG A 117 2.45 -9.70 -10.60
C ARG A 117 1.68 -8.43 -10.80
N TYR A 118 2.23 -7.36 -10.26
CA TYR A 118 1.70 -6.02 -10.33
C TYR A 118 2.83 -5.10 -10.76
N ASP A 119 2.50 -4.11 -11.57
CA ASP A 119 3.49 -3.07 -11.85
C ASP A 119 3.83 -2.27 -10.58
N ARG A 120 4.69 -1.31 -10.71
CA ARG A 120 5.12 -0.44 -9.62
C ARG A 120 3.97 0.37 -9.00
N LEU A 121 2.93 0.66 -9.77
CA LEU A 121 1.74 1.41 -9.32
C LEU A 121 0.64 0.53 -8.73
N GLY A 122 0.87 -0.78 -8.70
CA GLY A 122 -0.08 -1.75 -8.18
C GLY A 122 -1.08 -2.28 -9.20
N THR A 123 -0.94 -1.90 -10.49
CA THR A 123 -1.79 -2.42 -11.57
C THR A 123 -1.48 -3.89 -11.80
N LYS A 124 -2.51 -4.74 -11.80
CA LYS A 124 -2.35 -6.18 -12.05
C LYS A 124 -2.00 -6.45 -13.50
N VAL A 125 -0.94 -7.23 -13.71
CA VAL A 125 -0.56 -7.70 -15.05
C VAL A 125 -1.46 -8.86 -15.45
N ASP A 126 -2.21 -8.71 -16.54
CA ASP A 126 -3.08 -9.75 -17.03
C ASP A 126 -2.28 -11.01 -17.43
N GLY A 127 -2.89 -12.18 -17.21
CA GLY A 127 -2.26 -13.48 -17.49
C GLY A 127 -1.13 -13.89 -16.53
N LEU A 128 -0.65 -13.03 -15.62
CA LEU A 128 0.39 -13.36 -14.64
C LEU A 128 -0.18 -13.60 -13.26
N GLY A 129 -0.50 -14.84 -12.96
CA GLY A 129 -1.06 -15.31 -11.67
C GLY A 129 -2.54 -14.97 -11.47
N PRO A 130 -3.18 -15.57 -10.43
CA PRO A 130 -4.62 -15.67 -10.31
C PRO A 130 -5.32 -14.46 -9.63
N ALA A 131 -4.60 -13.41 -9.23
CA ALA A 131 -5.24 -12.27 -8.62
C ALA A 131 -6.25 -11.61 -9.59
N PRO A 132 -7.49 -11.34 -9.15
CA PRO A 132 -8.56 -10.87 -10.04
C PRO A 132 -8.46 -9.37 -10.37
N ARG A 133 -7.63 -8.62 -9.67
CA ARG A 133 -7.51 -7.15 -9.78
C ARG A 133 -6.17 -6.65 -9.26
N GLY A 134 -5.91 -5.36 -9.44
CA GLY A 134 -4.76 -4.65 -8.90
C GLY A 134 -4.72 -4.61 -7.37
N MET A 135 -3.60 -4.17 -6.82
CA MET A 135 -3.42 -3.99 -5.37
C MET A 135 -4.29 -2.85 -4.85
N ASP A 136 -4.79 -3.03 -3.64
CA ASP A 136 -5.57 -2.02 -2.94
C ASP A 136 -4.68 -0.84 -2.53
N ARG A 137 -5.28 0.34 -2.45
CA ARG A 137 -4.62 1.59 -2.12
C ARG A 137 -5.25 2.21 -0.88
N PHE A 138 -4.43 2.86 -0.06
CA PHE A 138 -4.90 3.68 1.04
C PHE A 138 -5.06 5.13 0.62
N ALA A 139 -6.08 5.80 1.15
CA ALA A 139 -6.22 7.24 1.00
C ALA A 139 -5.06 7.96 1.69
N LEU A 140 -4.53 8.99 1.03
CA LEU A 140 -3.42 9.81 1.49
C LEU A 140 -3.89 11.25 1.73
N ALA A 141 -3.32 11.87 2.75
CA ALA A 141 -3.43 13.30 2.99
C ALA A 141 -2.06 13.86 3.38
N VAL A 142 -1.86 15.13 3.08
CA VAL A 142 -0.68 15.91 3.52
C VAL A 142 -1.15 17.03 4.41
N ASP A 143 -0.53 17.19 5.56
CA ASP A 143 -0.83 18.32 6.45
C ASP A 143 -0.04 19.58 6.03
N LYS A 144 -0.29 20.69 6.73
CA LYS A 144 0.37 21.99 6.49
C LYS A 144 1.91 21.94 6.64
N ASP A 145 2.40 20.95 7.37
CA ASP A 145 3.83 20.76 7.64
C ASP A 145 4.48 19.79 6.64
N GLY A 146 3.72 19.35 5.62
CA GLY A 146 4.17 18.41 4.59
C GLY A 146 4.26 16.97 5.06
N VAL A 147 3.62 16.62 6.18
CA VAL A 147 3.61 15.27 6.70
C VAL A 147 2.50 14.46 6.05
N LEU A 148 2.89 13.33 5.47
CA LEU A 148 1.98 12.36 4.88
C LEU A 148 1.27 11.56 5.97
N THR A 149 -0.04 11.41 5.79
CA THR A 149 -0.90 10.58 6.64
C THR A 149 -1.66 9.59 5.77
N LEU A 150 -1.55 8.31 6.09
CA LEU A 150 -2.34 7.25 5.47
C LEU A 150 -3.59 6.99 6.29
N ASP A 151 -4.73 6.89 5.62
CA ASP A 151 -5.97 6.41 6.24
C ASP A 151 -6.14 4.92 5.90
N THR A 152 -5.64 4.05 6.77
CA THR A 152 -5.71 2.59 6.57
C THR A 152 -7.12 2.03 6.79
N GLY A 153 -8.05 2.84 7.27
CA GLY A 153 -9.49 2.53 7.32
C GLY A 153 -10.21 2.81 6.01
N LYS A 154 -9.59 3.56 5.09
CA LYS A 154 -10.15 3.86 3.76
C LYS A 154 -9.34 3.16 2.66
N ILE A 155 -9.93 2.12 2.12
CA ILE A 155 -9.32 1.29 1.08
C ILE A 155 -9.99 1.58 -0.26
N ASN A 156 -9.19 2.04 -1.23
CA ASN A 156 -9.57 2.13 -2.63
C ASN A 156 -9.16 0.82 -3.32
N LEU A 157 -10.10 0.14 -3.93
CA LEU A 157 -9.81 -1.14 -4.59
C LEU A 157 -8.96 -0.93 -5.84
N GLY A 158 -8.05 -1.85 -6.11
CA GLY A 158 -7.29 -1.88 -7.36
C GLY A 158 -8.19 -2.19 -8.55
N GLY A 159 -7.84 -1.66 -9.72
CA GLY A 159 -8.58 -1.83 -10.96
C GLY A 159 -8.40 -3.20 -11.60
N MET A 160 -9.06 -3.38 -12.73
CA MET A 160 -9.00 -4.61 -13.51
C MET A 160 -7.58 -4.87 -14.05
N PRO A 161 -7.22 -6.14 -14.31
CA PRO A 161 -5.93 -6.48 -14.93
C PRO A 161 -5.73 -5.80 -16.28
N VAL A 162 -4.48 -5.42 -16.56
CA VAL A 162 -4.07 -4.82 -17.83
C VAL A 162 -3.04 -5.71 -18.51
N ALA A 163 -3.20 -5.92 -19.81
CA ALA A 163 -2.27 -6.75 -20.58
C ALA A 163 -0.93 -6.02 -20.80
N LEU A 164 0.15 -6.78 -20.94
CA LEU A 164 1.46 -6.23 -21.24
C LEU A 164 1.43 -5.39 -22.53
N GLY A 165 2.07 -4.20 -22.44
CA GLY A 165 2.15 -3.28 -23.58
C GLY A 165 0.90 -2.43 -23.81
N GLN A 166 -0.10 -2.53 -22.92
CA GLN A 166 -1.28 -1.67 -22.96
C GLN A 166 -1.11 -0.44 -22.08
N PRO A 167 -1.76 0.68 -22.40
CA PRO A 167 -1.79 1.87 -21.55
C PRO A 167 -2.29 1.57 -20.15
N GLY A 168 -1.72 2.22 -19.13
CA GLY A 168 -2.06 2.01 -17.72
C GLY A 168 -1.26 0.89 -17.03
N LEU A 169 -0.34 0.24 -17.73
CA LEU A 169 0.61 -0.70 -17.14
C LEU A 169 2.04 -0.23 -17.37
N GLU A 170 2.78 0.00 -16.31
CA GLU A 170 4.20 0.36 -16.39
C GLU A 170 5.04 -0.87 -16.75
N ALA A 171 5.85 -0.75 -17.81
CA ALA A 171 6.73 -1.84 -18.24
C ALA A 171 7.77 -2.20 -17.16
N PRO A 172 8.14 -3.49 -17.00
CA PRO A 172 9.19 -3.87 -16.07
C PRO A 172 10.56 -3.38 -16.57
N ARG A 173 11.44 -3.02 -15.64
CA ARG A 173 12.83 -2.62 -15.99
C ARG A 173 13.68 -3.77 -16.54
N ALA A 174 13.36 -5.00 -16.16
CA ALA A 174 14.02 -6.20 -16.65
C ALA A 174 12.99 -7.26 -17.05
N ALA A 175 13.32 -8.06 -18.04
CA ALA A 175 12.44 -9.13 -18.52
C ALA A 175 12.25 -10.27 -17.51
N THR A 176 13.25 -10.51 -16.64
CA THR A 176 13.22 -11.58 -15.64
C THR A 176 12.89 -11.04 -14.26
N GLY A 177 11.80 -11.51 -13.66
CA GLY A 177 11.39 -11.17 -12.32
C GLY A 177 12.23 -11.82 -11.22
N CYS A 178 11.75 -11.70 -9.99
CA CYS A 178 12.35 -12.29 -8.79
C CYS A 178 11.70 -13.63 -8.39
N ILE A 179 10.54 -13.95 -8.98
CA ILE A 179 9.80 -15.22 -8.81
C ILE A 179 9.56 -15.91 -10.15
#